data_5c3b180c3ba93221b7597a8608d43368
#
_entry.id   5c3b180c3ba93221b7597a8608d43368
#
_cell.length_a   1.000
_cell.length_b   1.000
_cell.length_c   1.000
_cell.angle_alpha   90.00
_cell.angle_beta   90.00
_cell.angle_gamma   90.00
#
_symmetry.space_group_name_H-M   'P 1'
#
loop_
_entity.id
_entity.type
_entity.pdbx_description
1 polymer ?
#
loop_
_entity_poly.entity_id
_entity_poly.type
_entity_poly.pdbx_seq_one_letter_code
_entity_poly.pdbx_strand_id
1 'polypeptide(L)'
;MMAVSFSDEMLALLRASVKERIDPARFEHTLGVEECAAWLGDIFLPDRVSELRAAAILHDATKGLGIWEHLDLIEGCDKINKHQGCPEQALHSFSGAALVLRDYPEFATDDVFYAIMYHTLGDPSMNLFAEIIFLSDYIERGRTYCDCVEVREVLKDSLAKANSNDDRLVCLHRAVIDTIDRTMRSVRDRGFVVDKRTVKTKKAISALI
;
A
#
# COMPACT_ATOMS: atom_id res chain seq x y z
N MET A 1 19.19 -11.87 1.98
CA MET A 1 18.15 -12.45 2.86
C MET A 1 17.38 -13.46 2.03
N MET A 2 17.03 -14.64 2.57
CA MET A 2 16.11 -15.55 1.87
C MET A 2 14.72 -14.90 1.85
N ALA A 3 14.03 -14.96 0.70
CA ALA A 3 12.66 -14.47 0.60
C ALA A 3 11.77 -15.23 1.59
N VAL A 4 10.97 -14.51 2.36
CA VAL A 4 9.96 -15.12 3.24
C VAL A 4 8.79 -15.54 2.36
N SER A 5 8.32 -16.77 2.52
CA SER A 5 7.19 -17.30 1.76
C SER A 5 6.09 -17.74 2.71
N PHE A 6 4.87 -17.27 2.47
CA PHE A 6 3.67 -17.66 3.21
C PHE A 6 2.85 -18.66 2.38
N SER A 7 2.37 -19.73 3.01
CA SER A 7 1.53 -20.69 2.32
C SER A 7 0.13 -20.14 2.02
N ASP A 8 -0.57 -20.71 1.03
CA ASP A 8 -1.95 -20.32 0.74
C ASP A 8 -2.89 -20.55 1.92
N GLU A 9 -2.61 -21.56 2.77
CA GLU A 9 -3.36 -21.80 4.00
C GLU A 9 -3.15 -20.65 5.01
N MET A 10 -1.92 -20.19 5.22
CA MET A 10 -1.63 -19.04 6.07
C MET A 10 -2.34 -17.77 5.57
N LEU A 11 -2.31 -17.52 4.27
CA LEU A 11 -3.02 -16.38 3.68
C LEU A 11 -4.55 -16.51 3.78
N ALA A 12 -5.10 -17.72 3.70
CA ALA A 12 -6.52 -17.96 3.90
C ALA A 12 -6.96 -17.67 5.35
N LEU A 13 -6.17 -18.10 6.33
CA LEU A 13 -6.40 -17.78 7.74
C LEU A 13 -6.26 -16.27 8.01
N LEU A 14 -5.28 -15.62 7.40
CA LEU A 14 -5.10 -14.18 7.52
C LEU A 14 -6.31 -13.40 6.97
N ARG A 15 -6.83 -13.77 5.79
CA ARG A 15 -8.08 -13.18 5.23
C ARG A 15 -9.25 -13.36 6.17
N ALA A 16 -9.43 -14.57 6.72
CA ALA A 16 -10.53 -14.84 7.67
C ALA A 16 -10.41 -13.94 8.91
N SER A 17 -9.21 -13.79 9.46
CA SER A 17 -8.96 -12.92 10.62
C SER A 17 -9.22 -11.44 10.31
N VAL A 18 -8.75 -10.92 9.17
CA VAL A 18 -8.97 -9.52 8.77
C VAL A 18 -10.43 -9.25 8.45
N LYS A 19 -11.16 -10.20 7.87
CA LYS A 19 -12.59 -10.09 7.59
C LYS A 19 -13.43 -9.78 8.83
N GLU A 20 -13.05 -10.30 9.99
CA GLU A 20 -13.75 -10.03 11.26
C GLU A 20 -13.46 -8.63 11.83
N ARG A 21 -12.47 -7.92 11.29
CA ARG A 21 -12.02 -6.59 11.78
C ARG A 21 -12.57 -5.41 10.98
N ILE A 22 -12.97 -5.63 9.75
CA ILE A 22 -13.35 -4.57 8.80
C ILE A 22 -14.75 -4.83 8.22
N ASP A 23 -15.39 -3.78 7.74
CA ASP A 23 -16.71 -3.91 7.11
C ASP A 23 -16.63 -4.69 5.77
N PRO A 24 -17.76 -5.30 5.32
CA PRO A 24 -17.77 -6.13 4.11
C PRO A 24 -17.29 -5.40 2.85
N ALA A 25 -17.64 -4.13 2.67
CA ALA A 25 -17.22 -3.38 1.48
C ALA A 25 -15.70 -3.13 1.50
N ARG A 26 -15.13 -2.86 2.69
CA ARG A 26 -13.69 -2.75 2.89
C ARG A 26 -12.99 -4.09 2.66
N PHE A 27 -13.60 -5.19 3.07
CA PHE A 27 -13.04 -6.51 2.82
C PHE A 27 -12.98 -6.84 1.33
N GLU A 28 -14.03 -6.53 0.55
CA GLU A 28 -14.00 -6.69 -0.92
C GLU A 28 -12.90 -5.85 -1.57
N HIS A 29 -12.71 -4.61 -1.12
CA HIS A 29 -11.58 -3.77 -1.54
C HIS A 29 -10.23 -4.46 -1.21
N THR A 30 -10.07 -4.97 0.00
CA THR A 30 -8.85 -5.69 0.44
C THR A 30 -8.53 -6.88 -0.48
N LEU A 31 -9.54 -7.66 -0.88
CA LEU A 31 -9.36 -8.75 -1.84
C LEU A 31 -8.92 -8.24 -3.22
N GLY A 32 -9.47 -7.11 -3.66
CA GLY A 32 -9.04 -6.45 -4.90
C GLY A 32 -7.59 -5.98 -4.85
N VAL A 33 -7.16 -5.41 -3.72
CA VAL A 33 -5.76 -5.00 -3.50
C VAL A 33 -4.82 -6.20 -3.47
N GLU A 34 -5.22 -7.30 -2.81
CA GLU A 34 -4.44 -8.54 -2.80
C GLU A 34 -4.23 -9.11 -4.21
N GLU A 35 -5.28 -9.15 -5.03
CA GLU A 35 -5.21 -9.62 -6.42
C GLU A 35 -4.30 -8.72 -7.27
N CYS A 36 -4.42 -7.41 -7.11
CA CYS A 36 -3.59 -6.44 -7.81
C CYS A 36 -2.11 -6.53 -7.39
N ALA A 37 -1.85 -6.65 -6.09
CA ALA A 37 -0.50 -6.82 -5.56
C ALA A 37 0.15 -8.13 -6.02
N ALA A 38 -0.62 -9.22 -6.13
CA ALA A 38 -0.13 -10.48 -6.69
C ALA A 38 0.23 -10.32 -8.16
N TRP A 39 -0.65 -9.70 -8.99
CA TRP A 39 -0.38 -9.43 -10.40
C TRP A 39 0.89 -8.60 -10.61
N LEU A 40 1.06 -7.51 -9.86
CA LEU A 40 2.29 -6.70 -9.94
C LEU A 40 3.49 -7.47 -9.38
N GLY A 41 3.29 -8.26 -8.34
CA GLY A 41 4.32 -9.12 -7.76
C GLY A 41 4.88 -10.11 -8.76
N ASP A 42 4.03 -10.79 -9.53
CA ASP A 42 4.45 -11.72 -10.58
C ASP A 42 5.34 -11.05 -11.64
N ILE A 43 5.13 -9.76 -11.89
CA ILE A 43 5.92 -9.00 -12.88
C ILE A 43 7.25 -8.51 -12.29
N PHE A 44 7.25 -8.04 -11.04
CA PHE A 44 8.36 -7.26 -10.48
C PHE A 44 9.13 -7.96 -9.35
N LEU A 45 8.46 -8.81 -8.56
CA LEU A 45 9.01 -9.50 -7.39
C LEU A 45 8.45 -10.93 -7.28
N PRO A 46 8.65 -11.80 -8.28
CA PRO A 46 8.01 -13.12 -8.37
C PRO A 46 8.30 -14.02 -7.15
N ASP A 47 9.46 -13.91 -6.55
CA ASP A 47 9.83 -14.67 -5.36
C ASP A 47 9.17 -14.15 -4.06
N ARG A 48 8.42 -13.03 -4.12
CA ARG A 48 7.85 -12.34 -2.97
C ARG A 48 6.34 -12.13 -3.06
N VAL A 49 5.67 -12.80 -3.98
CA VAL A 49 4.22 -12.63 -4.23
C VAL A 49 3.40 -12.94 -2.97
N SER A 50 3.73 -14.00 -2.23
CA SER A 50 3.00 -14.34 -1.00
C SER A 50 3.15 -13.28 0.10
N GLU A 51 4.30 -12.62 0.17
CA GLU A 51 4.57 -11.54 1.11
C GLU A 51 3.81 -10.25 0.72
N LEU A 52 3.77 -9.92 -0.57
CA LEU A 52 2.93 -8.83 -1.12
C LEU A 52 1.44 -9.07 -0.83
N ARG A 53 0.97 -10.30 -1.01
CA ARG A 53 -0.42 -10.67 -0.67
C ARG A 53 -0.72 -10.46 0.81
N ALA A 54 0.19 -10.85 1.71
CA ALA A 54 0.02 -10.62 3.14
C ALA A 54 -0.05 -9.12 3.48
N ALA A 55 0.86 -8.31 2.91
CA ALA A 55 0.84 -6.85 3.09
C ALA A 55 -0.48 -6.23 2.59
N ALA A 56 -0.96 -6.67 1.42
CA ALA A 56 -2.22 -6.23 0.83
C ALA A 56 -3.43 -6.59 1.70
N ILE A 57 -3.49 -7.81 2.27
CA ILE A 57 -4.56 -8.24 3.18
C ILE A 57 -4.58 -7.37 4.44
N LEU A 58 -3.42 -6.97 4.94
CA LEU A 58 -3.26 -6.25 6.21
C LEU A 58 -3.34 -4.72 6.09
N HIS A 59 -3.18 -4.12 4.88
CA HIS A 59 -2.96 -2.69 4.71
C HIS A 59 -4.02 -1.80 5.37
N ASP A 60 -5.29 -2.20 5.31
CA ASP A 60 -6.45 -1.46 5.83
C ASP A 60 -7.10 -2.13 7.06
N ALA A 61 -6.42 -3.08 7.72
CA ALA A 61 -6.97 -3.86 8.85
C ALA A 61 -7.41 -3.02 10.05
N THR A 62 -6.99 -1.77 10.14
CA THR A 62 -7.37 -0.80 11.19
C THR A 62 -8.26 0.33 10.69
N LYS A 63 -8.69 0.33 9.44
CA LYS A 63 -9.39 1.47 8.80
C LYS A 63 -10.68 1.89 9.50
N GLY A 64 -11.35 0.97 10.17
CA GLY A 64 -12.60 1.23 10.89
C GLY A 64 -12.44 1.70 12.33
N LEU A 65 -11.21 1.83 12.84
CA LEU A 65 -10.96 2.24 14.23
C LEU A 65 -11.21 3.74 14.44
N GLY A 66 -11.53 4.11 15.68
CA GLY A 66 -11.59 5.50 16.11
C GLY A 66 -10.19 6.11 16.33
N ILE A 67 -10.12 7.44 16.39
CA ILE A 67 -8.85 8.19 16.54
C ILE A 67 -8.06 7.69 17.77
N TRP A 68 -8.69 7.51 18.90
CA TRP A 68 -8.02 7.08 20.13
C TRP A 68 -7.47 5.66 20.03
N GLU A 69 -8.18 4.75 19.34
CA GLU A 69 -7.71 3.39 19.11
C GLU A 69 -6.50 3.37 18.14
N HIS A 70 -6.49 4.26 17.15
CA HIS A 70 -5.30 4.45 16.28
C HIS A 70 -4.11 4.92 17.09
N LEU A 71 -4.29 5.93 17.94
CA LEU A 71 -3.20 6.52 18.72
C LEU A 71 -2.65 5.52 19.75
N ASP A 72 -3.51 4.76 20.42
CA ASP A 72 -3.10 3.72 21.38
C ASP A 72 -2.21 2.65 20.73
N LEU A 73 -2.58 2.19 19.51
CA LEU A 73 -1.77 1.26 18.73
C LEU A 73 -0.41 1.86 18.34
N ILE A 74 -0.41 3.12 17.92
CA ILE A 74 0.80 3.81 17.45
C ILE A 74 1.76 4.08 18.61
N GLU A 75 1.25 4.57 19.74
CA GLU A 75 2.04 4.88 20.94
C GLU A 75 2.65 3.62 21.57
N GLY A 76 1.99 2.47 21.44
CA GLY A 76 2.50 1.17 21.87
C GLY A 76 3.59 0.57 20.96
N CYS A 77 3.98 1.28 19.88
CA CYS A 77 4.93 0.76 18.89
C CYS A 77 6.19 1.64 18.77
N ASP A 78 7.27 1.25 19.41
CA ASP A 78 8.57 1.96 19.39
C ASP A 78 9.16 2.16 17.98
N LYS A 79 8.75 1.34 17.02
CA LYS A 79 9.20 1.41 15.63
C LYS A 79 8.57 2.58 14.85
N ILE A 80 7.46 3.16 15.37
CA ILE A 80 6.75 4.27 14.72
C ILE A 80 7.07 5.59 15.41
N ASN A 81 7.91 6.40 14.77
CA ASN A 81 8.31 7.72 15.28
C ASN A 81 7.89 8.90 14.38
N LYS A 82 7.17 8.63 13.29
CA LYS A 82 6.88 9.62 12.23
C LYS A 82 5.39 9.98 12.08
N HIS A 83 4.51 9.59 13.01
CA HIS A 83 3.07 9.87 12.90
C HIS A 83 2.68 11.31 13.23
N GLN A 84 3.54 12.07 13.91
CA GLN A 84 3.26 13.44 14.33
C GLN A 84 2.90 14.34 13.14
N GLY A 85 1.80 15.07 13.26
CA GLY A 85 1.25 15.90 12.20
C GLY A 85 0.63 15.13 11.03
N CYS A 86 0.40 13.82 11.18
CA CYS A 86 -0.32 13.00 10.23
C CYS A 86 -1.80 13.43 10.18
N PRO A 87 -2.40 13.57 8.98
CA PRO A 87 -3.85 13.73 8.86
C PRO A 87 -4.58 12.52 9.45
N GLU A 88 -5.72 12.76 10.11
CA GLU A 88 -6.55 11.70 10.71
C GLU A 88 -6.82 10.56 9.73
N GLN A 89 -7.13 10.92 8.48
CA GLN A 89 -7.45 9.95 7.41
C GLN A 89 -6.29 9.00 7.08
N ALA A 90 -5.07 9.31 7.52
CA ALA A 90 -3.89 8.48 7.30
C ALA A 90 -3.40 7.75 8.56
N LEU A 91 -4.06 7.93 9.72
CA LEU A 91 -3.66 7.26 10.97
C LEU A 91 -3.71 5.73 10.85
N HIS A 92 -4.68 5.20 10.05
CA HIS A 92 -4.82 3.76 9.86
C HIS A 92 -3.58 3.09 9.26
N SER A 93 -2.78 3.77 8.46
CA SER A 93 -1.56 3.20 7.90
C SER A 93 -0.48 2.98 8.98
N PHE A 94 -0.38 3.89 9.93
CA PHE A 94 0.55 3.77 11.07
C PHE A 94 0.05 2.73 12.09
N SER A 95 -1.22 2.81 12.48
CA SER A 95 -1.80 1.84 13.41
C SER A 95 -1.91 0.44 12.80
N GLY A 96 -2.10 0.32 11.49
CA GLY A 96 -2.05 -0.94 10.77
C GLY A 96 -0.66 -1.58 10.84
N ALA A 97 0.40 -0.80 10.64
CA ALA A 97 1.76 -1.28 10.80
C ALA A 97 2.05 -1.72 12.25
N ALA A 98 1.57 -0.97 13.26
CA ALA A 98 1.68 -1.37 14.66
C ALA A 98 0.89 -2.65 14.97
N LEU A 99 -0.33 -2.76 14.43
CA LEU A 99 -1.17 -3.96 14.57
C LEU A 99 -0.45 -5.22 14.05
N VAL A 100 0.23 -5.12 12.92
CA VAL A 100 0.95 -6.25 12.34
C VAL A 100 2.03 -6.77 13.28
N LEU A 101 2.81 -5.90 13.89
CA LEU A 101 3.83 -6.30 14.87
C LEU A 101 3.22 -6.96 16.12
N ARG A 102 2.05 -6.49 16.56
CA ARG A 102 1.40 -6.97 17.77
C ARG A 102 0.61 -8.25 17.57
N ASP A 103 -0.25 -8.29 16.53
CA ASP A 103 -1.28 -9.33 16.35
C ASP A 103 -0.92 -10.36 15.25
N TYR A 104 0.02 -10.03 14.35
CA TYR A 104 0.40 -10.85 13.20
C TYR A 104 1.94 -10.95 13.05
N PRO A 105 2.68 -11.24 14.14
CA PRO A 105 4.15 -11.22 14.13
C PRO A 105 4.78 -12.15 13.08
N GLU A 106 4.10 -13.24 12.71
CA GLU A 106 4.55 -14.17 11.67
C GLU A 106 4.57 -13.54 10.27
N PHE A 107 3.78 -12.48 10.02
CA PHE A 107 3.75 -11.73 8.77
C PHE A 107 4.56 -10.41 8.84
N ALA A 108 5.10 -10.07 10.00
CA ALA A 108 5.70 -8.77 10.31
C ALA A 108 7.14 -8.63 9.79
N THR A 109 7.36 -8.91 8.50
CA THR A 109 8.66 -8.56 7.90
C THR A 109 8.81 -7.04 7.83
N ASP A 110 10.04 -6.54 7.71
CA ASP A 110 10.28 -5.10 7.56
C ASP A 110 9.56 -4.52 6.33
N ASP A 111 9.54 -5.25 5.22
CA ASP A 111 8.88 -4.78 4.00
C ASP A 111 7.36 -4.74 4.15
N VAL A 112 6.74 -5.74 4.78
CA VAL A 112 5.29 -5.73 5.09
C VAL A 112 4.96 -4.56 6.02
N PHE A 113 5.73 -4.38 7.09
CA PHE A 113 5.54 -3.28 8.03
C PHE A 113 5.61 -1.91 7.34
N TYR A 114 6.67 -1.65 6.59
CA TYR A 114 6.86 -0.35 5.94
C TYR A 114 5.90 -0.13 4.77
N ALA A 115 5.54 -1.17 4.00
CA ALA A 115 4.54 -1.05 2.95
C ALA A 115 3.18 -0.63 3.51
N ILE A 116 2.75 -1.23 4.63
CA ILE A 116 1.52 -0.84 5.32
C ILE A 116 1.63 0.58 5.86
N MET A 117 2.75 0.95 6.48
CA MET A 117 2.94 2.28 7.03
C MET A 117 2.92 3.38 5.96
N TYR A 118 3.36 3.07 4.74
CA TYR A 118 3.54 4.06 3.67
C TYR A 118 2.39 4.10 2.66
N HIS A 119 1.46 3.14 2.65
CA HIS A 119 0.48 3.00 1.57
C HIS A 119 -0.44 4.21 1.37
N THR A 120 -0.65 5.06 2.38
CA THR A 120 -1.54 6.23 2.28
C THR A 120 -0.82 7.53 1.89
N LEU A 121 0.27 7.86 2.57
CA LEU A 121 0.99 9.14 2.37
C LEU A 121 2.24 8.99 1.52
N GLY A 122 2.71 7.77 1.36
CA GLY A 122 4.03 7.48 0.86
C GLY A 122 5.14 7.83 1.85
N ASP A 123 6.35 7.48 1.49
CA ASP A 123 7.60 7.91 2.15
C ASP A 123 8.72 7.96 1.09
N PRO A 124 9.65 8.92 1.12
CA PRO A 124 10.75 8.98 0.17
C PRO A 124 11.72 7.79 0.24
N SER A 125 11.61 6.94 1.26
CA SER A 125 12.38 5.69 1.40
C SER A 125 11.61 4.45 0.93
N MET A 126 10.46 4.60 0.29
CA MET A 126 9.72 3.47 -0.29
C MET A 126 10.62 2.69 -1.25
N ASN A 127 10.65 1.38 -1.06
CA ASN A 127 11.24 0.45 -2.00
C ASN A 127 10.18 -0.09 -2.96
N LEU A 128 10.59 -0.87 -3.93
CA LEU A 128 9.71 -1.46 -4.93
C LEU A 128 8.52 -2.24 -4.32
N PHE A 129 8.74 -2.94 -3.20
CA PHE A 129 7.68 -3.67 -2.49
C PHE A 129 6.59 -2.72 -1.97
N ALA A 130 6.99 -1.63 -1.32
CA ALA A 130 6.07 -0.63 -0.81
C ALA A 130 5.35 0.13 -1.94
N GLU A 131 6.04 0.41 -3.05
CA GLU A 131 5.44 1.03 -4.24
C GLU A 131 4.34 0.16 -4.86
N ILE A 132 4.54 -1.17 -4.90
CA ILE A 132 3.54 -2.11 -5.38
C ILE A 132 2.28 -2.05 -4.50
N ILE A 133 2.40 -2.05 -3.17
CA ILE A 133 1.25 -1.97 -2.27
C ILE A 133 0.55 -0.61 -2.40
N PHE A 134 1.31 0.49 -2.42
CA PHE A 134 0.78 1.85 -2.61
C PHE A 134 -0.03 1.98 -3.91
N LEU A 135 0.49 1.44 -5.00
CA LEU A 135 -0.17 1.48 -6.30
C LEU A 135 -1.39 0.54 -6.34
N SER A 136 -1.28 -0.67 -5.78
CA SER A 136 -2.36 -1.66 -5.77
C SER A 136 -3.61 -1.16 -5.06
N ASP A 137 -3.47 -0.46 -3.93
CA ASP A 137 -4.60 0.19 -3.24
C ASP A 137 -5.34 1.19 -4.14
N TYR A 138 -4.60 1.92 -4.97
CA TYR A 138 -5.20 2.93 -5.85
C TYR A 138 -5.84 2.34 -7.11
N ILE A 139 -5.26 1.29 -7.70
CA ILE A 139 -5.67 0.77 -9.02
C ILE A 139 -6.43 -0.55 -8.97
N GLU A 140 -6.73 -1.13 -7.80
CA GLU A 140 -7.45 -2.40 -7.72
C GLU A 140 -8.79 -2.35 -8.49
N ARG A 141 -9.29 -3.51 -8.92
CA ARG A 141 -10.42 -3.61 -9.87
C ARG A 141 -11.74 -2.99 -9.37
N GLY A 142 -11.96 -2.96 -8.04
CA GLY A 142 -13.16 -2.37 -7.42
C GLY A 142 -13.14 -0.84 -7.43
N ARG A 143 -11.98 -0.21 -7.68
CA ARG A 143 -11.86 1.24 -7.85
C ARG A 143 -12.42 1.66 -9.21
N THR A 144 -13.64 2.21 -9.21
CA THR A 144 -14.37 2.61 -10.42
C THR A 144 -14.27 4.10 -10.74
N TYR A 145 -13.59 4.89 -9.90
CA TYR A 145 -13.33 6.30 -10.17
C TYR A 145 -12.48 6.46 -11.44
N CYS A 146 -12.85 7.44 -12.29
CA CYS A 146 -12.15 7.65 -13.58
C CYS A 146 -10.63 7.71 -13.43
N ASP A 147 -10.13 8.44 -12.44
CA ASP A 147 -8.70 8.57 -12.18
C ASP A 147 -8.02 7.22 -11.91
N CYS A 148 -8.65 6.34 -11.11
CA CYS A 148 -8.11 5.02 -10.80
C CYS A 148 -8.12 4.08 -12.02
N VAL A 149 -9.21 4.12 -12.77
CA VAL A 149 -9.36 3.34 -14.02
C VAL A 149 -8.30 3.75 -15.05
N GLU A 150 -8.12 5.05 -15.24
CA GLU A 150 -7.17 5.61 -16.21
C GLU A 150 -5.73 5.20 -15.87
N VAL A 151 -5.30 5.35 -14.60
CA VAL A 151 -3.96 4.92 -14.18
C VAL A 151 -3.76 3.42 -14.41
N ARG A 152 -4.76 2.60 -14.08
CA ARG A 152 -4.73 1.14 -14.29
C ARG A 152 -4.56 0.77 -15.75
N GLU A 153 -5.34 1.36 -16.65
CA GLU A 153 -5.29 1.03 -18.08
C GLU A 153 -4.01 1.56 -18.73
N VAL A 154 -3.57 2.77 -18.39
CA VAL A 154 -2.28 3.32 -18.86
C VAL A 154 -1.11 2.44 -18.40
N LEU A 155 -1.12 1.94 -17.17
CA LEU A 155 -0.09 1.03 -16.68
C LEU A 155 -0.09 -0.29 -17.47
N LYS A 156 -1.25 -0.92 -17.64
CA LYS A 156 -1.37 -2.17 -18.42
C LYS A 156 -0.84 -2.02 -19.84
N ASP A 157 -1.27 -0.96 -20.53
CA ASP A 157 -0.84 -0.66 -21.89
C ASP A 157 0.67 -0.41 -22.00
N SER A 158 1.23 0.27 -21.00
CA SER A 158 2.66 0.55 -20.95
C SER A 158 3.47 -0.71 -20.68
N LEU A 159 3.02 -1.56 -19.76
CA LEU A 159 3.67 -2.84 -19.45
C LEU A 159 3.63 -3.80 -20.65
N ALA A 160 2.52 -3.80 -21.41
CA ALA A 160 2.41 -4.61 -22.63
C ALA A 160 3.40 -4.20 -23.72
N LYS A 161 3.88 -2.96 -23.69
CA LYS A 161 4.85 -2.39 -24.67
C LYS A 161 6.30 -2.40 -24.14
N ALA A 162 6.52 -2.70 -22.88
CA ALA A 162 7.83 -2.73 -22.25
C ALA A 162 8.66 -3.91 -22.78
N ASN A 163 9.90 -3.63 -23.20
CA ASN A 163 10.79 -4.61 -23.80
C ASN A 163 11.86 -5.14 -22.84
N SER A 164 12.02 -4.50 -21.68
CA SER A 164 13.01 -4.86 -20.66
C SER A 164 12.44 -4.72 -19.25
N ASN A 165 13.15 -5.24 -18.26
CA ASN A 165 12.79 -5.03 -16.86
C ASN A 165 12.93 -3.55 -16.46
N ASP A 166 13.91 -2.83 -16.99
CA ASP A 166 14.09 -1.41 -16.75
C ASP A 166 12.90 -0.60 -17.32
N ASP A 167 12.41 -0.93 -18.53
CA ASP A 167 11.21 -0.32 -19.09
C ASP A 167 9.99 -0.57 -18.19
N ARG A 168 9.84 -1.79 -17.66
CA ARG A 168 8.74 -2.11 -16.72
C ARG A 168 8.83 -1.32 -15.44
N LEU A 169 10.03 -1.17 -14.85
CA LEU A 169 10.23 -0.34 -13.67
C LEU A 169 9.85 1.11 -13.92
N VAL A 170 10.25 1.67 -15.06
CA VAL A 170 9.84 3.03 -15.46
C VAL A 170 8.32 3.13 -15.59
N CYS A 171 7.63 2.12 -16.12
CA CYS A 171 6.17 2.09 -16.19
C CYS A 171 5.54 2.14 -14.78
N LEU A 172 6.05 1.33 -13.84
CA LEU A 172 5.58 1.32 -12.44
C LEU A 172 5.78 2.68 -11.78
N HIS A 173 7.02 3.23 -11.81
CA HIS A 173 7.32 4.51 -11.19
C HIS A 173 6.46 5.64 -11.76
N ARG A 174 6.21 5.67 -13.07
CA ARG A 174 5.28 6.64 -13.70
C ARG A 174 3.86 6.49 -13.18
N ALA A 175 3.36 5.26 -13.02
CA ALA A 175 2.03 5.02 -12.48
C ALA A 175 1.93 5.47 -11.02
N VAL A 176 2.96 5.24 -10.19
CA VAL A 176 3.02 5.73 -8.81
C VAL A 176 3.04 7.26 -8.77
N ILE A 177 3.83 7.92 -9.63
CA ILE A 177 3.88 9.38 -9.73
C ILE A 177 2.51 9.96 -10.13
N ASP A 178 1.85 9.38 -11.15
CA ASP A 178 0.52 9.82 -11.59
C ASP A 178 -0.52 9.63 -10.48
N THR A 179 -0.49 8.49 -9.77
CA THR A 179 -1.31 8.26 -8.57
C THR A 179 -1.12 9.34 -7.51
N ILE A 180 0.13 9.70 -7.21
CA ILE A 180 0.45 10.75 -6.24
C ILE A 180 -0.08 12.11 -6.74
N ASP A 181 0.08 12.45 -8.02
CA ASP A 181 -0.39 13.72 -8.58
C ASP A 181 -1.91 13.86 -8.51
N ARG A 182 -2.64 12.80 -8.85
CA ARG A 182 -4.10 12.75 -8.76
C ARG A 182 -4.57 12.84 -7.32
N THR A 183 -3.93 12.11 -6.42
CA THR A 183 -4.22 12.19 -4.98
C THR A 183 -3.98 13.60 -4.44
N MET A 184 -2.85 14.23 -4.76
CA MET A 184 -2.54 15.60 -4.33
C MET A 184 -3.57 16.62 -4.89
N ARG A 185 -4.01 16.44 -6.14
CA ARG A 185 -5.08 17.26 -6.74
C ARG A 185 -6.39 17.09 -5.95
N SER A 186 -6.84 15.86 -5.77
CA SER A 186 -8.06 15.55 -5.02
C SER A 186 -8.04 16.08 -3.58
N VAL A 187 -6.89 16.05 -2.90
CA VAL A 187 -6.73 16.63 -1.55
C VAL A 187 -6.93 18.15 -1.58
N ARG A 188 -6.30 18.84 -2.56
CA ARG A 188 -6.44 20.30 -2.73
C ARG A 188 -7.86 20.72 -3.10
N ASP A 189 -8.50 20.00 -4.03
CA ASP A 189 -9.86 20.29 -4.50
C ASP A 189 -10.89 20.17 -3.38
N ARG A 190 -10.61 19.33 -2.37
CA ARG A 190 -11.39 19.21 -1.13
C ARG A 190 -11.01 20.23 -0.05
N GLY A 191 -10.10 21.16 -0.34
CA GLY A 191 -9.68 22.22 0.59
C GLY A 191 -8.66 21.77 1.66
N PHE A 192 -8.07 20.59 1.53
CA PHE A 192 -7.07 20.09 2.47
C PHE A 192 -5.63 20.41 2.04
N VAL A 193 -4.73 20.43 3.02
CA VAL A 193 -3.30 20.61 2.78
C VAL A 193 -2.67 19.26 2.45
N VAL A 194 -1.89 19.22 1.37
CA VAL A 194 -1.12 18.03 1.00
C VAL A 194 0.00 17.80 2.02
N ASP A 195 0.12 16.58 2.52
CA ASP A 195 1.19 16.21 3.43
C ASP A 195 2.57 16.31 2.75
N LYS A 196 3.55 16.83 3.50
CA LYS A 196 4.91 17.03 3.00
C LYS A 196 5.61 15.71 2.63
N ARG A 197 5.21 14.60 3.26
CA ARG A 197 5.74 13.26 2.93
C ARG A 197 5.36 12.88 1.52
N THR A 198 4.10 13.05 1.13
CA THR A 198 3.61 12.77 -0.22
C THR A 198 4.38 13.55 -1.29
N VAL A 199 4.66 14.85 -1.03
CA VAL A 199 5.46 15.67 -1.95
C VAL A 199 6.91 15.16 -2.06
N LYS A 200 7.53 14.79 -0.93
CA LYS A 200 8.88 14.24 -0.90
C LYS A 200 8.97 12.88 -1.58
N THR A 201 7.95 12.02 -1.39
CA THR A 201 7.84 10.72 -2.05
C THR A 201 7.82 10.88 -3.56
N LYS A 202 6.95 11.77 -4.08
CA LYS A 202 6.94 12.07 -5.52
C LYS A 202 8.33 12.45 -6.03
N LYS A 203 9.01 13.36 -5.33
CA LYS A 203 10.36 13.81 -5.72
C LYS A 203 11.37 12.66 -5.73
N ALA A 204 11.32 11.77 -4.73
CA ALA A 204 12.23 10.64 -4.63
C ALA A 204 12.02 9.66 -5.80
N ILE A 205 10.77 9.27 -6.08
CA ILE A 205 10.45 8.34 -7.18
C ILE A 205 10.76 8.98 -8.54
N SER A 206 10.48 10.29 -8.73
CA SER A 206 10.80 10.99 -9.99
C SER A 206 12.31 11.04 -10.29
N ALA A 207 13.16 10.84 -9.31
CA ALA A 207 14.61 10.78 -9.49
C ALA A 207 15.10 9.38 -9.96
N LEU A 208 14.21 8.38 -10.03
CA LEU A 208 14.52 7.02 -10.49
C LEU A 208 14.28 6.82 -12.00
N ILE A 209 13.68 7.80 -12.69
CA ILE A 209 13.29 7.71 -14.11
C ILE A 209 13.90 8.80 -14.98
#